data_282769cc4d9e57bc989407a546da6167
#
_entry.id   282769cc4d9e57bc989407a546da6167
#
_cell.length_a   1.000
_cell.length_b   1.000
_cell.length_c   1.000
_cell.angle_alpha   90.00
_cell.angle_beta   90.00
_cell.angle_gamma   90.00
#
_symmetry.space_group_name_H-M   'P 1'
#
loop_
_entity.id
_entity.type
_entity.pdbx_description
1 polymer ?
#
loop_
_entity_poly.entity_id
_entity_poly.type
_entity_poly.pdbx_seq_one_letter_code
_entity_poly.pdbx_strand_id
1 'polypeptide(L)'
;MTTVAVKPATMAQALTRAMRDAMAADPTVHVMGEDVGTLGGVFRVTDGLAKEFGEDRCTDTPLAEAGILGAAVGMAMYGLRPVVEMQFDAFAYPAFEQLVSHVSRMRNRTRGRMPLPITVRIPYGGGIGGVEHHSDSSEAYYMATPGLHVVTPATVADAYGLLRQAIASDDPVVFLEPKRLYWSKDSWNPEQPTDVEPIGRAVVRRTGRSATLITYGPSLPVCMEAAEAAQAEGWDLEVVDLRSLVPFDDETVCASIRRTGRAVVVHESTGFGGPGGEIAARVTERCFHHLEAPVLRVAGFDIPYPPPMLERHHLPGVDRILDAVARLQWEAEG
;
A
#
# COMPACT_ATOMS: atom_id res chain seq x y z
N MET A 1 -37.48 11.29 6.44
CA MET A 1 -36.39 10.33 6.66
C MET A 1 -35.19 11.12 7.20
N THR A 2 -34.88 10.97 8.48
CA THR A 2 -33.74 11.64 9.10
C THR A 2 -32.48 10.96 8.59
N THR A 3 -31.72 11.62 7.74
CA THR A 3 -30.38 11.19 7.35
C THR A 3 -29.50 11.15 8.61
N VAL A 4 -29.26 9.96 9.14
CA VAL A 4 -28.27 9.76 10.21
C VAL A 4 -26.93 10.18 9.61
N ALA A 5 -26.35 11.25 10.16
CA ALA A 5 -25.01 11.68 9.73
C ALA A 5 -24.02 10.54 10.00
N VAL A 6 -23.45 9.98 8.94
CA VAL A 6 -22.42 8.94 9.04
C VAL A 6 -21.20 9.54 9.72
N LYS A 7 -20.77 8.96 10.84
CA LYS A 7 -19.51 9.38 11.48
C LYS A 7 -18.33 8.96 10.57
N PRO A 8 -17.45 9.90 10.22
CA PRO A 8 -16.25 9.56 9.47
C PRO A 8 -15.43 8.50 10.21
N ALA A 9 -15.07 7.42 9.51
CA ALA A 9 -14.20 6.38 10.04
C ALA A 9 -12.74 6.65 9.70
N THR A 10 -11.83 6.18 10.54
CA THR A 10 -10.39 6.21 10.26
C THR A 10 -9.96 4.98 9.47
N MET A 11 -8.79 5.06 8.81
CA MET A 11 -8.22 3.89 8.11
C MET A 11 -7.99 2.72 9.07
N ALA A 12 -7.48 2.97 10.28
CA ALA A 12 -7.32 1.93 11.31
C ALA A 12 -8.65 1.23 11.62
N GLN A 13 -9.74 1.99 11.78
CA GLN A 13 -11.08 1.41 12.01
C GLN A 13 -11.60 0.61 10.82
N ALA A 14 -11.29 1.02 9.60
CA ALA A 14 -11.65 0.28 8.39
C ALA A 14 -10.89 -1.05 8.28
N LEU A 15 -9.61 -1.07 8.62
CA LEU A 15 -8.80 -2.29 8.69
C LEU A 15 -9.31 -3.26 9.76
N THR A 16 -9.60 -2.74 10.98
CA THR A 16 -10.22 -3.54 12.05
C THR A 16 -11.54 -4.15 11.58
N ARG A 17 -12.37 -3.35 10.93
CA ARG A 17 -13.66 -3.82 10.40
C ARG A 17 -13.49 -4.88 9.31
N ALA A 18 -12.51 -4.74 8.42
CA ALA A 18 -12.22 -5.72 7.38
C ALA A 18 -11.86 -7.09 7.97
N MET A 19 -10.98 -7.12 8.98
CA MET A 19 -10.62 -8.36 9.69
C MET A 19 -11.79 -8.94 10.45
N ARG A 20 -12.56 -8.13 11.19
CA ARG A 20 -13.76 -8.58 11.90
C ARG A 20 -14.73 -9.26 10.96
N ASP A 21 -15.06 -8.63 9.83
CA ASP A 21 -16.01 -9.18 8.85
C ASP A 21 -15.46 -10.45 8.17
N ALA A 22 -14.14 -10.55 7.96
CA ALA A 22 -13.50 -11.75 7.45
C ALA A 22 -13.59 -12.91 8.46
N MET A 23 -13.24 -12.65 9.72
CA MET A 23 -13.28 -13.65 10.79
C MET A 23 -14.71 -14.12 11.09
N ALA A 24 -15.69 -13.23 10.99
CA ALA A 24 -17.10 -13.57 11.16
C ALA A 24 -17.64 -14.46 10.03
N ALA A 25 -17.19 -14.21 8.80
CA ALA A 25 -17.63 -14.94 7.61
C ALA A 25 -16.93 -16.29 7.43
N ASP A 26 -15.68 -16.44 7.88
CA ASP A 26 -14.86 -17.62 7.66
C ASP A 26 -14.13 -18.03 8.97
N PRO A 27 -14.46 -19.20 9.55
CA PRO A 27 -13.82 -19.69 10.77
C PRO A 27 -12.33 -20.06 10.57
N THR A 28 -11.85 -20.18 9.35
CA THR A 28 -10.45 -20.49 9.07
C THR A 28 -9.53 -19.25 9.10
N VAL A 29 -10.09 -18.03 9.15
CA VAL A 29 -9.33 -16.80 9.27
C VAL A 29 -8.81 -16.62 10.69
N HIS A 30 -7.50 -16.51 10.86
CA HIS A 30 -6.79 -16.29 12.13
C HIS A 30 -5.89 -15.09 12.04
N VAL A 31 -5.98 -14.18 13.00
CA VAL A 31 -5.09 -13.03 13.16
C VAL A 31 -4.00 -13.41 14.16
N MET A 32 -2.74 -13.15 13.82
CA MET A 32 -1.60 -13.44 14.69
C MET A 32 -0.49 -12.40 14.54
N GLY A 33 0.24 -12.18 15.61
CA GLY A 33 1.36 -11.23 15.65
C GLY A 33 1.67 -10.82 17.08
N GLU A 34 2.60 -9.89 17.22
CA GLU A 34 2.99 -9.36 18.52
C GLU A 34 1.95 -8.34 19.00
N ASP A 35 1.46 -8.50 20.24
CA ASP A 35 0.48 -7.61 20.89
C ASP A 35 -0.87 -7.46 20.17
N VAL A 36 -1.20 -8.30 19.19
CA VAL A 36 -2.44 -8.19 18.39
C VAL A 36 -3.69 -8.60 19.16
N GLY A 37 -3.55 -9.46 20.16
CA GLY A 37 -4.64 -9.98 20.97
C GLY A 37 -5.04 -9.02 22.09
N THR A 38 -4.31 -9.07 23.21
CA THR A 38 -4.65 -8.33 24.43
C THR A 38 -4.54 -6.83 24.25
N LEU A 39 -3.48 -6.35 23.60
CA LEU A 39 -3.25 -4.92 23.37
C LEU A 39 -4.08 -4.37 22.21
N GLY A 40 -4.42 -5.19 21.24
CA GLY A 40 -5.13 -4.76 20.02
C GLY A 40 -4.21 -4.16 18.95
N GLY A 41 -2.93 -4.54 18.97
CA GLY A 41 -1.88 -4.03 18.08
C GLY A 41 -1.33 -2.65 18.49
N VAL A 42 -0.12 -2.33 18.04
CA VAL A 42 0.56 -1.05 18.33
C VAL A 42 -0.28 0.15 17.86
N PHE A 43 -0.92 0.03 16.71
CA PHE A 43 -1.78 1.07 16.12
C PHE A 43 -3.27 0.82 16.34
N ARG A 44 -3.65 -0.10 17.25
CA ARG A 44 -5.04 -0.45 17.58
C ARG A 44 -5.86 -0.99 16.41
N VAL A 45 -5.20 -1.56 15.41
CA VAL A 45 -5.87 -2.09 14.20
C VAL A 45 -6.55 -3.42 14.48
N THR A 46 -6.13 -4.17 15.51
CA THR A 46 -6.76 -5.45 15.93
C THR A 46 -7.58 -5.34 17.20
N ASP A 47 -7.84 -4.11 17.68
CA ASP A 47 -8.55 -3.87 18.93
C ASP A 47 -9.95 -4.53 18.95
N GLY A 48 -10.21 -5.27 20.02
CA GLY A 48 -11.47 -5.98 20.25
C GLY A 48 -11.61 -7.32 19.53
N LEU A 49 -10.73 -7.70 18.60
CA LEU A 49 -10.85 -8.99 17.87
C LEU A 49 -10.70 -10.20 18.79
N ALA A 50 -9.70 -10.22 19.68
CA ALA A 50 -9.51 -11.32 20.63
C ALA A 50 -10.70 -11.44 21.59
N LYS A 51 -11.31 -10.33 22.01
CA LYS A 51 -12.50 -10.35 22.86
C LYS A 51 -13.72 -10.93 22.14
N GLU A 52 -13.85 -10.68 20.84
CA GLU A 52 -15.01 -11.10 20.05
C GLU A 52 -14.87 -12.54 19.53
N PHE A 53 -13.69 -12.94 19.09
CA PHE A 53 -13.46 -14.24 18.42
C PHE A 53 -12.65 -15.25 19.25
N GLY A 54 -12.12 -14.84 20.39
CA GLY A 54 -11.28 -15.67 21.25
C GLY A 54 -9.78 -15.57 20.92
N GLU A 55 -8.95 -15.87 21.93
CA GLU A 55 -7.48 -15.81 21.82
C GLU A 55 -6.92 -16.85 20.85
N ASP A 56 -7.62 -17.96 20.63
CA ASP A 56 -7.25 -18.99 19.64
C ASP A 56 -7.32 -18.46 18.20
N ARG A 57 -8.14 -17.45 17.94
CA ARG A 57 -8.33 -16.88 16.60
C ARG A 57 -7.71 -15.50 16.43
N CYS A 58 -7.35 -14.84 17.52
CA CYS A 58 -6.58 -13.59 17.53
C CYS A 58 -5.48 -13.74 18.58
N THR A 59 -4.31 -14.24 18.16
CA THR A 59 -3.29 -14.82 19.00
C THR A 59 -2.08 -13.91 19.13
N ASP A 60 -1.73 -13.56 20.38
CA ASP A 60 -0.44 -12.94 20.67
C ASP A 60 0.69 -13.94 20.49
N THR A 61 1.76 -13.54 19.79
CA THR A 61 2.93 -14.38 19.56
C THR A 61 4.15 -13.85 20.32
N PRO A 62 5.17 -14.71 20.59
CA PRO A 62 6.48 -14.21 20.96
C PRO A 62 7.06 -13.29 19.88
N LEU A 63 8.00 -12.40 20.26
CA LEU A 63 8.76 -11.54 19.38
C LEU A 63 9.77 -12.38 18.59
N ALA A 64 9.31 -12.90 17.43
CA ALA A 64 10.09 -13.78 16.56
C ALA A 64 9.48 -13.80 15.13
N GLU A 65 9.61 -12.75 14.36
CA GLU A 65 8.90 -12.53 13.09
C GLU A 65 9.14 -13.67 12.07
N ALA A 66 10.36 -14.22 12.01
CA ALA A 66 10.65 -15.39 11.19
C ALA A 66 9.83 -16.62 11.65
N GLY A 67 9.70 -16.81 12.97
CA GLY A 67 8.90 -17.87 13.57
C GLY A 67 7.40 -17.68 13.34
N ILE A 68 6.92 -16.44 13.48
CA ILE A 68 5.53 -16.04 13.23
C ILE A 68 5.13 -16.42 11.80
N LEU A 69 5.91 -15.96 10.82
CA LEU A 69 5.60 -16.24 9.41
C LEU A 69 5.82 -17.71 9.05
N GLY A 70 6.84 -18.38 9.62
CA GLY A 70 7.04 -19.81 9.46
C GLY A 70 5.87 -20.64 9.99
N ALA A 71 5.30 -20.28 11.15
CA ALA A 71 4.09 -20.88 11.69
C ALA A 71 2.88 -20.65 10.77
N ALA A 72 2.72 -19.43 10.24
CA ALA A 72 1.66 -19.10 9.29
C ALA A 72 1.71 -19.96 8.01
N VAL A 73 2.90 -20.31 7.52
CA VAL A 73 3.05 -21.25 6.39
C VAL A 73 2.45 -22.60 6.74
N GLY A 74 2.77 -23.14 7.91
CA GLY A 74 2.18 -24.41 8.39
C GLY A 74 0.67 -24.35 8.55
N MET A 75 0.16 -23.24 9.12
CA MET A 75 -1.28 -23.01 9.28
C MET A 75 -2.00 -22.99 7.93
N ALA A 76 -1.46 -22.26 6.94
CA ALA A 76 -2.02 -22.18 5.60
C ALA A 76 -2.01 -23.55 4.89
N MET A 77 -0.93 -24.33 5.05
CA MET A 77 -0.84 -25.70 4.53
C MET A 77 -1.88 -26.63 5.19
N TYR A 78 -2.29 -26.34 6.42
CA TYR A 78 -3.33 -27.08 7.16
C TYR A 78 -4.76 -26.62 6.83
N GLY A 79 -4.92 -25.60 6.00
CA GLY A 79 -6.22 -25.10 5.53
C GLY A 79 -6.74 -23.88 6.26
N LEU A 80 -5.91 -23.20 7.05
CA LEU A 80 -6.25 -21.94 7.68
C LEU A 80 -5.88 -20.75 6.77
N ARG A 81 -6.45 -19.57 7.08
CA ARG A 81 -6.14 -18.30 6.43
C ARG A 81 -5.50 -17.34 7.43
N PRO A 82 -4.18 -17.44 7.67
CA PRO A 82 -3.52 -16.58 8.62
C PRO A 82 -3.37 -15.14 8.08
N VAL A 83 -3.74 -14.20 8.95
CA VAL A 83 -3.48 -12.76 8.79
C VAL A 83 -2.41 -12.41 9.80
N VAL A 84 -1.19 -12.19 9.31
CA VAL A 84 -0.01 -11.96 10.14
C VAL A 84 0.25 -10.47 10.24
N GLU A 85 0.41 -9.92 11.44
CA GLU A 85 0.84 -8.53 11.65
C GLU A 85 2.32 -8.48 12.01
N MET A 86 3.08 -7.65 11.26
CA MET A 86 4.39 -7.16 11.66
C MET A 86 4.20 -5.78 12.28
N GLN A 87 4.92 -5.47 13.38
CA GLN A 87 4.67 -4.20 14.07
C GLN A 87 5.12 -2.97 13.27
N PHE A 88 6.25 -3.11 12.52
CA PHE A 88 6.80 -2.07 11.66
C PHE A 88 7.54 -2.69 10.46
N ASP A 89 7.82 -1.88 9.46
CA ASP A 89 8.43 -2.32 8.22
C ASP A 89 9.80 -2.97 8.41
N ALA A 90 10.72 -2.31 9.12
CA ALA A 90 12.05 -2.88 9.38
C ALA A 90 12.02 -4.11 10.30
N PHE A 91 10.99 -4.27 11.12
CA PHE A 91 10.82 -5.47 11.94
C PHE A 91 10.37 -6.68 11.11
N ALA A 92 9.87 -6.46 9.90
CA ALA A 92 9.58 -7.53 8.96
C ALA A 92 10.82 -8.17 8.31
N TYR A 93 12.02 -7.57 8.41
CA TYR A 93 13.22 -8.10 7.78
C TYR A 93 13.61 -9.51 8.25
N PRO A 94 13.53 -9.90 9.54
CA PRO A 94 13.75 -11.28 9.93
C PRO A 94 12.77 -12.28 9.30
N ALA A 95 11.53 -11.82 9.00
CA ALA A 95 10.52 -12.64 8.30
C ALA A 95 10.70 -12.66 6.78
N PHE A 96 11.49 -11.75 6.21
CA PHE A 96 11.68 -11.62 4.76
C PHE A 96 12.25 -12.90 4.13
N GLU A 97 13.14 -13.60 4.84
CA GLU A 97 13.64 -14.91 4.41
C GLU A 97 12.49 -15.91 4.19
N GLN A 98 11.55 -15.98 5.13
CA GLN A 98 10.37 -16.85 5.01
C GLN A 98 9.46 -16.45 3.85
N LEU A 99 9.29 -15.14 3.61
CA LEU A 99 8.54 -14.63 2.47
C LEU A 99 9.17 -15.09 1.14
N VAL A 100 10.48 -14.85 0.98
CA VAL A 100 11.21 -15.16 -0.26
C VAL A 100 11.37 -16.67 -0.46
N SER A 101 11.76 -17.42 0.58
CA SER A 101 12.14 -18.82 0.46
C SER A 101 10.96 -19.77 0.45
N HIS A 102 9.87 -19.43 1.14
CA HIS A 102 8.73 -20.33 1.34
C HIS A 102 7.43 -19.76 0.81
N VAL A 103 6.97 -18.62 1.32
CA VAL A 103 5.64 -18.05 1.04
C VAL A 103 5.45 -17.83 -0.46
N SER A 104 6.37 -17.11 -1.10
CA SER A 104 6.27 -16.77 -2.52
C SER A 104 6.40 -17.98 -3.47
N ARG A 105 7.04 -19.04 -3.01
CA ARG A 105 7.44 -20.16 -3.90
C ARG A 105 6.60 -21.43 -3.74
N MET A 106 5.82 -21.56 -2.68
CA MET A 106 5.13 -22.80 -2.34
C MET A 106 4.16 -23.23 -3.44
N ARG A 107 3.39 -22.30 -3.99
CA ARG A 107 2.46 -22.60 -5.07
C ARG A 107 3.18 -23.14 -6.32
N ASN A 108 4.29 -22.52 -6.71
CA ASN A 108 5.11 -23.00 -7.83
C ASN A 108 5.74 -24.36 -7.55
N ARG A 109 6.34 -24.58 -6.37
CA ARG A 109 6.93 -25.87 -5.98
C ARG A 109 5.95 -27.01 -6.02
N THR A 110 4.70 -26.74 -5.66
CA THR A 110 3.63 -27.74 -5.64
C THR A 110 2.86 -27.84 -6.96
N ARG A 111 3.27 -27.10 -7.99
CA ARG A 111 2.60 -27.02 -9.30
C ARG A 111 1.14 -26.60 -9.17
N GLY A 112 0.87 -25.58 -8.35
CA GLY A 112 -0.46 -25.02 -8.10
C GLY A 112 -1.37 -25.86 -7.18
N ARG A 113 -0.90 -27.03 -6.69
CA ARG A 113 -1.74 -27.90 -5.84
C ARG A 113 -1.96 -27.40 -4.42
N MET A 114 -1.07 -26.54 -3.95
CA MET A 114 -1.13 -25.99 -2.60
C MET A 114 -1.25 -24.46 -2.68
N PRO A 115 -2.45 -23.93 -2.50
CA PRO A 115 -2.63 -22.49 -2.26
C PRO A 115 -1.94 -22.11 -0.94
N LEU A 116 -1.54 -20.85 -0.82
CA LEU A 116 -0.95 -20.36 0.42
C LEU A 116 -1.63 -19.01 0.79
N PRO A 117 -2.85 -19.07 1.35
CA PRO A 117 -3.67 -17.90 1.64
C PRO A 117 -3.15 -17.16 2.88
N ILE A 118 -2.00 -16.51 2.77
CA ILE A 118 -1.38 -15.74 3.84
C ILE A 118 -1.49 -14.26 3.51
N THR A 119 -2.04 -13.46 4.42
CA THR A 119 -1.99 -12.00 4.36
C THR A 119 -0.97 -11.50 5.38
N VAL A 120 0.10 -10.85 4.93
CA VAL A 120 1.11 -10.25 5.81
C VAL A 120 0.89 -8.74 5.82
N ARG A 121 0.39 -8.22 6.94
CA ARG A 121 0.15 -6.81 7.18
C ARG A 121 1.41 -6.17 7.76
N ILE A 122 1.84 -5.09 7.13
CA ILE A 122 3.07 -4.38 7.51
C ILE A 122 2.81 -2.89 7.55
N PRO A 123 2.78 -2.26 8.73
CA PRO A 123 2.79 -0.80 8.86
C PRO A 123 4.11 -0.24 8.31
N TYR A 124 4.04 0.64 7.29
CA TYR A 124 5.23 1.14 6.59
C TYR A 124 5.18 2.66 6.37
N GLY A 125 6.28 3.20 5.87
CA GLY A 125 6.42 4.60 5.48
C GLY A 125 6.65 5.54 6.66
N GLY A 126 7.01 6.78 6.35
CA GLY A 126 7.28 7.83 7.30
C GLY A 126 6.08 8.69 7.66
N GLY A 127 6.36 9.91 8.15
CA GLY A 127 5.34 10.91 8.46
C GLY A 127 4.72 10.79 9.85
N ILE A 128 5.33 10.01 10.75
CA ILE A 128 4.87 9.84 12.14
C ILE A 128 5.86 10.36 13.18
N GLY A 129 6.98 10.96 12.73
CA GLY A 129 8.05 11.38 13.64
C GLY A 129 8.82 10.22 14.28
N GLY A 130 8.76 9.04 13.66
CA GLY A 130 9.49 7.85 14.09
C GLY A 130 10.98 7.92 13.72
N VAL A 131 11.79 7.08 14.39
CA VAL A 131 13.19 6.86 14.01
C VAL A 131 13.26 5.90 12.81
N GLU A 132 14.46 5.72 12.21
CA GLU A 132 14.67 5.00 10.95
C GLU A 132 13.93 3.65 10.85
N HIS A 133 14.11 2.72 11.82
CA HIS A 133 13.46 1.40 11.82
C HIS A 133 11.92 1.44 11.93
N HIS A 134 11.35 2.59 12.26
CA HIS A 134 9.91 2.79 12.34
C HIS A 134 9.35 3.55 11.14
N SER A 135 10.18 3.86 10.13
CA SER A 135 9.80 4.76 9.04
C SER A 135 10.28 4.30 7.66
N ASP A 136 10.77 3.08 7.55
CA ASP A 136 11.22 2.50 6.28
C ASP A 136 10.06 2.35 5.27
N SER A 137 10.44 2.29 3.99
CA SER A 137 9.57 2.07 2.84
C SER A 137 10.20 1.00 1.95
N SER A 138 9.92 -0.28 2.27
CA SER A 138 10.58 -1.46 1.70
C SER A 138 9.81 -2.13 0.56
N GLU A 139 8.85 -1.44 -0.06
CA GLU A 139 7.97 -1.97 -1.11
C GLU A 139 8.75 -2.69 -2.22
N ALA A 140 9.92 -2.14 -2.59
CA ALA A 140 10.76 -2.68 -3.65
C ALA A 140 11.23 -4.11 -3.37
N TYR A 141 11.48 -4.49 -2.13
CA TYR A 141 11.90 -5.84 -1.75
C TYR A 141 10.80 -6.87 -2.03
N TYR A 142 9.57 -6.51 -1.71
CA TYR A 142 8.41 -7.38 -1.94
C TYR A 142 8.02 -7.41 -3.42
N MET A 143 8.10 -6.27 -4.13
CA MET A 143 7.86 -6.20 -5.58
C MET A 143 8.85 -7.05 -6.38
N ALA A 144 10.12 -7.09 -5.97
CA ALA A 144 11.16 -7.89 -6.60
C ALA A 144 11.07 -9.39 -6.28
N THR A 145 10.09 -9.82 -5.48
CA THR A 145 9.90 -11.22 -5.08
C THR A 145 8.75 -11.87 -5.86
N PRO A 146 9.02 -12.64 -6.94
CA PRO A 146 7.96 -13.28 -7.72
C PRO A 146 7.13 -14.25 -6.88
N GLY A 147 5.79 -14.18 -7.04
CA GLY A 147 4.83 -15.03 -6.33
C GLY A 147 4.17 -14.35 -5.14
N LEU A 148 4.47 -13.08 -4.87
CA LEU A 148 3.74 -12.24 -3.91
C LEU A 148 2.83 -11.25 -4.65
N HIS A 149 1.66 -10.98 -4.09
CA HIS A 149 0.94 -9.74 -4.35
C HIS A 149 1.42 -8.66 -3.38
N VAL A 150 1.49 -7.41 -3.82
CA VAL A 150 1.90 -6.27 -3.00
C VAL A 150 0.86 -5.17 -3.13
N VAL A 151 0.19 -4.86 -2.04
CA VAL A 151 -0.99 -3.97 -2.01
C VAL A 151 -0.79 -2.90 -0.97
N THR A 152 -1.17 -1.66 -1.29
CA THR A 152 -1.09 -0.54 -0.35
C THR A 152 -2.25 0.44 -0.56
N PRO A 153 -3.23 0.51 0.35
CA PRO A 153 -4.34 1.44 0.25
C PRO A 153 -3.89 2.89 0.54
N ALA A 154 -4.63 3.84 -0.01
CA ALA A 154 -4.45 5.26 0.30
C ALA A 154 -5.73 5.92 0.83
N THR A 155 -6.88 5.24 0.76
CA THR A 155 -8.17 5.72 1.27
C THR A 155 -8.77 4.75 2.28
N VAL A 156 -9.70 5.23 3.10
CA VAL A 156 -10.40 4.40 4.10
C VAL A 156 -11.20 3.28 3.43
N ALA A 157 -11.86 3.58 2.31
CA ALA A 157 -12.62 2.58 1.55
C ALA A 157 -11.72 1.49 0.98
N ASP A 158 -10.56 1.88 0.40
CA ASP A 158 -9.60 0.90 -0.13
C ASP A 158 -8.97 0.06 0.98
N ALA A 159 -8.70 0.65 2.14
CA ALA A 159 -8.16 -0.09 3.29
C ALA A 159 -9.10 -1.25 3.69
N TYR A 160 -10.40 -0.99 3.78
CA TYR A 160 -11.39 -2.02 4.04
C TYR A 160 -11.46 -3.04 2.90
N GLY A 161 -11.72 -2.57 1.67
CA GLY A 161 -12.04 -3.44 0.54
C GLY A 161 -10.86 -4.29 0.09
N LEU A 162 -9.66 -3.69 -0.01
CA LEU A 162 -8.45 -4.42 -0.43
C LEU A 162 -8.01 -5.43 0.65
N LEU A 163 -8.14 -5.11 1.95
CA LEU A 163 -7.80 -6.08 3.00
C LEU A 163 -8.77 -7.26 2.99
N ARG A 164 -10.06 -7.04 2.77
CA ARG A 164 -11.04 -8.11 2.56
C ARG A 164 -10.67 -9.02 1.39
N GLN A 165 -10.26 -8.42 0.27
CA GLN A 165 -9.83 -9.17 -0.92
C GLN A 165 -8.51 -9.92 -0.66
N ALA A 166 -7.56 -9.31 0.06
CA ALA A 166 -6.30 -9.96 0.43
C ALA A 166 -6.54 -11.21 1.30
N ILE A 167 -7.40 -11.10 2.32
CA ILE A 167 -7.74 -12.24 3.20
C ILE A 167 -8.47 -13.35 2.43
N ALA A 168 -9.29 -13.00 1.45
CA ALA A 168 -9.99 -13.96 0.60
C ALA A 168 -9.12 -14.59 -0.50
N SER A 169 -7.93 -14.03 -0.77
CA SER A 169 -7.02 -14.52 -1.80
C SER A 169 -6.45 -15.90 -1.45
N ASP A 170 -6.33 -16.78 -2.44
CA ASP A 170 -5.60 -18.05 -2.31
C ASP A 170 -4.10 -17.91 -2.54
N ASP A 171 -3.66 -16.73 -2.97
CA ASP A 171 -2.25 -16.37 -3.15
C ASP A 171 -1.80 -15.43 -2.04
N PRO A 172 -0.51 -15.46 -1.66
CA PRO A 172 0.01 -14.65 -0.58
C PRO A 172 0.01 -13.16 -0.94
N VAL A 173 -0.43 -12.34 0.01
CA VAL A 173 -0.50 -10.89 -0.13
C VAL A 173 0.34 -10.21 0.96
N VAL A 174 1.29 -9.37 0.55
CA VAL A 174 1.91 -8.36 1.41
C VAL A 174 1.05 -7.12 1.36
N PHE A 175 0.43 -6.79 2.48
CA PHE A 175 -0.48 -5.67 2.63
C PHE A 175 0.20 -4.56 3.43
N LEU A 176 0.70 -3.56 2.70
CA LEU A 176 1.48 -2.45 3.24
C LEU A 176 0.53 -1.36 3.75
N GLU A 177 0.56 -1.08 5.05
CA GLU A 177 -0.33 -0.12 5.70
C GLU A 177 0.38 1.22 5.92
N PRO A 178 0.00 2.29 5.21
CA PRO A 178 0.67 3.59 5.35
C PRO A 178 0.36 4.22 6.71
N LYS A 179 1.32 4.16 7.64
CA LYS A 179 1.16 4.58 9.05
C LYS A 179 0.59 5.99 9.23
N ARG A 180 1.08 6.95 8.45
CA ARG A 180 0.59 8.34 8.56
C ARG A 180 -0.88 8.52 8.16
N LEU A 181 -1.46 7.53 7.46
CA LEU A 181 -2.87 7.55 7.07
C LEU A 181 -3.79 6.82 8.05
N TYR A 182 -3.29 6.12 9.05
CA TYR A 182 -4.13 5.37 10.00
C TYR A 182 -5.22 6.21 10.66
N TRP A 183 -4.93 7.48 10.94
CA TRP A 183 -5.85 8.40 11.60
C TRP A 183 -6.55 9.36 10.63
N SER A 184 -6.26 9.27 9.34
CA SER A 184 -7.01 10.01 8.33
C SER A 184 -8.46 9.53 8.31
N LYS A 185 -9.37 10.47 8.15
CA LYS A 185 -10.82 10.22 8.16
C LYS A 185 -11.40 10.46 6.79
N ASP A 186 -12.32 9.61 6.40
CA ASP A 186 -13.09 9.71 5.18
C ASP A 186 -14.59 9.54 5.50
N SER A 187 -15.44 9.92 4.55
CA SER A 187 -16.89 9.73 4.60
C SER A 187 -17.34 8.26 4.46
N TRP A 188 -16.39 7.31 4.42
CA TRP A 188 -16.69 5.88 4.36
C TRP A 188 -17.59 5.43 5.50
N ASN A 189 -18.66 4.69 5.13
CA ASN A 189 -19.65 4.21 6.09
C ASN A 189 -19.36 2.76 6.50
N PRO A 190 -18.97 2.48 7.74
CA PRO A 190 -18.71 1.12 8.23
C PRO A 190 -19.97 0.22 8.26
N GLU A 191 -21.17 0.81 8.32
CA GLU A 191 -22.42 0.05 8.31
C GLU A 191 -22.89 -0.36 6.90
N GLN A 192 -22.36 0.31 5.89
CA GLN A 192 -22.64 0.04 4.48
C GLN A 192 -21.36 0.18 3.66
N PRO A 193 -20.39 -0.73 3.86
CA PRO A 193 -19.14 -0.70 3.11
C PRO A 193 -19.41 -0.88 1.62
N THR A 194 -18.81 -0.01 0.81
CA THR A 194 -18.91 -0.10 -0.65
C THR A 194 -17.82 -1.01 -1.20
N ASP A 195 -18.14 -1.72 -2.27
CA ASP A 195 -17.14 -2.45 -3.03
C ASP A 195 -16.12 -1.48 -3.63
N VAL A 196 -14.88 -1.93 -3.68
CA VAL A 196 -13.79 -1.21 -4.34
C VAL A 196 -13.27 -2.03 -5.53
N GLU A 197 -12.57 -1.36 -6.45
CA GLU A 197 -11.91 -2.05 -7.55
C GLU A 197 -11.02 -3.19 -7.04
N PRO A 198 -10.92 -4.30 -7.76
CA PRO A 198 -10.13 -5.46 -7.32
C PRO A 198 -8.64 -5.15 -7.20
N ILE A 199 -7.93 -6.00 -6.44
CA ILE A 199 -6.47 -6.01 -6.40
C ILE A 199 -5.94 -6.11 -7.83
N GLY A 200 -4.94 -5.29 -8.16
CA GLY A 200 -4.36 -5.19 -9.50
C GLY A 200 -5.05 -4.18 -10.41
N ARG A 201 -6.04 -3.42 -9.91
CA ARG A 201 -6.64 -2.29 -10.64
C ARG A 201 -6.29 -0.96 -9.99
N ALA A 202 -5.76 -0.04 -10.78
CA ALA A 202 -5.52 1.33 -10.38
C ALA A 202 -6.79 2.18 -10.51
N VAL A 203 -6.83 3.31 -9.81
CA VAL A 203 -7.95 4.26 -9.86
C VAL A 203 -7.46 5.65 -10.23
N VAL A 204 -8.13 6.27 -11.21
CA VAL A 204 -7.93 7.69 -11.50
C VAL A 204 -8.70 8.50 -10.46
N ARG A 205 -7.97 9.08 -9.49
CA ARG A 205 -8.55 9.88 -8.39
C ARG A 205 -8.93 11.28 -8.82
N ARG A 206 -8.18 11.82 -9.77
CA ARG A 206 -8.44 13.11 -10.41
C ARG A 206 -8.13 12.98 -11.89
N THR A 207 -9.04 13.40 -12.73
CA THR A 207 -8.81 13.49 -14.18
C THR A 207 -8.03 14.77 -14.51
N GLY A 208 -7.21 14.73 -15.56
CA GLY A 208 -6.43 15.86 -16.01
C GLY A 208 -5.87 15.64 -17.41
N ARG A 209 -5.18 16.68 -17.94
CA ARG A 209 -4.67 16.65 -19.31
C ARG A 209 -3.20 17.10 -19.46
N SER A 210 -2.65 17.83 -18.48
CA SER A 210 -1.30 18.41 -18.61
C SER A 210 -0.19 17.41 -18.33
N ALA A 211 -0.36 16.56 -17.29
CA ALA A 211 0.55 15.47 -16.93
C ALA A 211 -0.16 14.49 -15.99
N THR A 212 0.37 13.27 -15.89
CA THR A 212 -0.10 12.24 -14.96
C THR A 212 0.85 12.13 -13.76
N LEU A 213 0.32 12.27 -12.55
CA LEU A 213 0.99 11.86 -11.32
C LEU A 213 0.61 10.40 -11.04
N ILE A 214 1.59 9.50 -11.10
CA ILE A 214 1.42 8.07 -10.78
C ILE A 214 1.92 7.87 -9.36
N THR A 215 1.05 7.42 -8.47
CA THR A 215 1.36 7.32 -7.03
C THR A 215 0.65 6.14 -6.37
N TYR A 216 0.94 5.92 -5.08
CA TYR A 216 0.30 4.90 -4.25
C TYR A 216 0.45 5.25 -2.76
N GLY A 217 -0.38 4.61 -1.94
CA GLY A 217 -0.27 4.62 -0.48
C GLY A 217 -0.12 6.02 0.10
N PRO A 218 0.94 6.27 0.93
CA PRO A 218 1.05 7.51 1.68
C PRO A 218 1.30 8.75 0.82
N SER A 219 1.70 8.59 -0.46
CA SER A 219 1.96 9.72 -1.35
C SER A 219 0.72 10.23 -2.10
N LEU A 220 -0.42 9.53 -2.04
CA LEU A 220 -1.65 10.00 -2.71
C LEU A 220 -2.12 11.37 -2.21
N PRO A 221 -2.22 11.65 -0.90
CA PRO A 221 -2.71 12.96 -0.44
C PRO A 221 -1.86 14.12 -0.96
N VAL A 222 -0.54 14.02 -0.92
CA VAL A 222 0.33 15.09 -1.41
C VAL A 222 0.26 15.27 -2.94
N CYS A 223 0.00 14.18 -3.69
CA CYS A 223 -0.27 14.30 -5.13
C CYS A 223 -1.59 15.02 -5.42
N MET A 224 -2.62 14.79 -4.61
CA MET A 224 -3.88 15.52 -4.73
C MET A 224 -3.71 17.01 -4.41
N GLU A 225 -2.98 17.35 -3.33
CA GLU A 225 -2.64 18.73 -2.98
C GLU A 225 -1.81 19.42 -4.10
N ALA A 226 -0.82 18.71 -4.66
CA ALA A 226 -0.03 19.23 -5.78
C ALA A 226 -0.88 19.45 -7.02
N ALA A 227 -1.84 18.57 -7.30
CA ALA A 227 -2.75 18.73 -8.44
C ALA A 227 -3.73 19.90 -8.27
N GLU A 228 -4.13 20.23 -7.04
CA GLU A 228 -4.91 21.42 -6.72
C GLU A 228 -4.05 22.70 -6.89
N ALA A 229 -2.85 22.71 -6.31
CA ALA A 229 -1.94 23.85 -6.40
C ALA A 229 -1.51 24.15 -7.85
N ALA A 230 -1.32 23.12 -8.67
CA ALA A 230 -0.96 23.23 -10.08
C ALA A 230 -1.96 24.04 -10.93
N GLN A 231 -3.21 24.14 -10.49
CA GLN A 231 -4.23 24.93 -11.19
C GLN A 231 -3.88 26.43 -11.24
N ALA A 232 -3.16 26.94 -10.24
CA ALA A 232 -2.70 28.33 -10.23
C ALA A 232 -1.68 28.62 -11.34
N GLU A 233 -0.94 27.58 -11.75
CA GLU A 233 0.03 27.62 -12.86
C GLU A 233 -0.62 27.25 -14.22
N GLY A 234 -1.92 27.00 -14.24
CA GLY A 234 -2.64 26.58 -15.45
C GLY A 234 -2.44 25.11 -15.81
N TRP A 235 -1.89 24.28 -14.94
CA TRP A 235 -1.68 22.85 -15.18
C TRP A 235 -2.83 22.01 -14.62
N ASP A 236 -3.44 21.23 -15.49
CA ASP A 236 -4.52 20.30 -15.15
C ASP A 236 -3.95 18.88 -14.98
N LEU A 237 -3.53 18.54 -13.76
CA LEU A 237 -2.87 17.26 -13.48
C LEU A 237 -3.86 16.12 -13.25
N GLU A 238 -3.61 14.98 -13.90
CA GLU A 238 -4.28 13.71 -13.60
C GLU A 238 -3.55 12.98 -12.47
N VAL A 239 -4.30 12.36 -11.54
CA VAL A 239 -3.72 11.59 -10.44
C VAL A 239 -4.20 10.15 -10.52
N VAL A 240 -3.27 9.21 -10.71
CA VAL A 240 -3.51 7.77 -10.75
C VAL A 240 -2.96 7.14 -9.48
N ASP A 241 -3.86 6.53 -8.69
CA ASP A 241 -3.52 5.75 -7.51
C ASP A 241 -3.43 4.27 -7.90
N LEU A 242 -2.23 3.71 -7.76
CA LEU A 242 -1.96 2.32 -8.15
C LEU A 242 -2.64 1.31 -7.24
N ARG A 243 -2.74 1.56 -5.91
CA ARG A 243 -3.34 0.68 -4.91
C ARG A 243 -2.69 -0.70 -4.81
N SER A 244 -2.22 -1.25 -5.92
CA SER A 244 -1.47 -2.50 -6.03
C SER A 244 -0.19 -2.23 -6.81
N LEU A 245 0.93 -2.67 -6.25
CA LEU A 245 2.22 -2.65 -6.93
C LEU A 245 2.48 -3.94 -7.70
N VAL A 246 1.97 -5.06 -7.17
CA VAL A 246 1.96 -6.38 -7.80
C VAL A 246 0.60 -7.04 -7.51
N PRO A 247 -0.20 -7.38 -8.53
CA PRO A 247 -0.01 -7.08 -9.94
C PRO A 247 -0.15 -5.58 -10.25
N PHE A 248 0.56 -5.14 -11.29
CA PHE A 248 0.53 -3.74 -11.75
C PHE A 248 -0.54 -3.53 -12.83
N ASP A 249 -1.29 -2.44 -12.78
CA ASP A 249 -2.31 -2.09 -13.79
C ASP A 249 -1.73 -1.28 -14.94
N ASP A 250 -1.11 -1.96 -15.89
CA ASP A 250 -0.59 -1.33 -17.11
C ASP A 250 -1.70 -0.64 -17.94
N GLU A 251 -2.91 -1.19 -17.93
CA GLU A 251 -4.01 -0.68 -18.76
C GLU A 251 -4.42 0.72 -18.33
N THR A 252 -4.73 0.90 -17.04
CA THR A 252 -5.14 2.21 -16.50
C THR A 252 -4.03 3.24 -16.61
N VAL A 253 -2.79 2.87 -16.24
CA VAL A 253 -1.63 3.77 -16.33
C VAL A 253 -1.36 4.18 -17.78
N CYS A 254 -1.29 3.24 -18.70
CA CYS A 254 -1.05 3.57 -20.12
C CYS A 254 -2.19 4.38 -20.75
N ALA A 255 -3.44 4.13 -20.35
CA ALA A 255 -4.57 4.95 -20.81
C ALA A 255 -4.45 6.41 -20.36
N SER A 256 -3.98 6.63 -19.11
CA SER A 256 -3.68 7.95 -18.58
C SER A 256 -2.55 8.64 -19.39
N ILE A 257 -1.42 7.96 -19.55
CA ILE A 257 -0.27 8.50 -20.29
C ILE A 257 -0.61 8.84 -21.74
N ARG A 258 -1.45 8.06 -22.41
CA ARG A 258 -1.90 8.37 -23.78
C ARG A 258 -2.73 9.63 -23.89
N ARG A 259 -3.35 10.08 -22.79
CA ARG A 259 -4.11 11.35 -22.74
C ARG A 259 -3.23 12.54 -22.42
N THR A 260 -2.25 12.37 -21.52
CA THR A 260 -1.48 13.47 -20.95
C THR A 260 -0.10 13.65 -21.58
N GLY A 261 0.46 12.62 -22.20
CA GLY A 261 1.80 12.62 -22.81
C GLY A 261 2.96 12.74 -21.82
N ARG A 262 2.72 13.03 -20.55
CA ARG A 262 3.73 13.37 -19.55
C ARG A 262 3.45 12.67 -18.22
N ALA A 263 4.51 12.26 -17.50
CA ALA A 263 4.36 11.53 -16.24
C ALA A 263 5.40 11.89 -15.20
N VAL A 264 4.94 11.95 -13.94
CA VAL A 264 5.77 11.96 -12.74
C VAL A 264 5.35 10.81 -11.84
N VAL A 265 6.29 9.94 -11.47
CA VAL A 265 6.06 8.89 -10.46
C VAL A 265 6.43 9.43 -9.09
N VAL A 266 5.51 9.34 -8.13
CA VAL A 266 5.68 9.92 -6.78
C VAL A 266 5.54 8.83 -5.73
N HIS A 267 6.57 8.65 -4.88
CA HIS A 267 6.56 7.69 -3.77
C HIS A 267 7.60 8.06 -2.69
N GLU A 268 7.45 7.48 -1.49
CA GLU A 268 8.35 7.74 -0.35
C GLU A 268 9.64 6.93 -0.38
N SER A 269 9.62 5.75 -0.97
CA SER A 269 10.81 4.89 -1.07
C SER A 269 11.95 5.60 -1.81
N THR A 270 13.17 5.07 -1.72
CA THR A 270 14.36 5.62 -2.37
C THR A 270 14.20 5.78 -3.89
N GLY A 271 14.88 6.74 -4.47
CA GLY A 271 14.92 6.93 -5.92
C GLY A 271 15.71 5.84 -6.63
N PHE A 272 16.82 5.41 -6.04
CA PHE A 272 17.66 4.32 -6.57
C PHE A 272 17.12 2.96 -6.09
N GLY A 273 16.81 2.08 -7.01
CA GLY A 273 16.28 0.75 -6.70
C GLY A 273 14.85 0.72 -6.16
N GLY A 274 14.20 1.88 -6.01
CA GLY A 274 12.82 1.98 -5.57
C GLY A 274 11.80 1.71 -6.68
N PRO A 275 10.50 1.60 -6.33
CA PRO A 275 9.41 1.26 -7.25
C PRO A 275 9.30 2.16 -8.49
N GLY A 276 9.64 3.44 -8.34
CA GLY A 276 9.56 4.41 -9.42
C GLY A 276 10.45 4.09 -10.63
N GLY A 277 11.54 3.34 -10.42
CA GLY A 277 12.40 2.89 -11.53
C GLY A 277 11.68 1.89 -12.44
N GLU A 278 11.05 0.86 -11.86
CA GLU A 278 10.25 -0.14 -12.59
C GLU A 278 9.03 0.50 -13.26
N ILE A 279 8.31 1.37 -12.54
CA ILE A 279 7.13 2.06 -13.08
C ILE A 279 7.52 2.92 -14.29
N ALA A 280 8.60 3.70 -14.21
CA ALA A 280 9.10 4.52 -15.31
C ALA A 280 9.53 3.67 -16.52
N ALA A 281 10.20 2.54 -16.29
CA ALA A 281 10.58 1.61 -17.36
C ALA A 281 9.33 1.05 -18.07
N ARG A 282 8.34 0.55 -17.32
CA ARG A 282 7.08 0.01 -17.88
C ARG A 282 6.31 1.05 -18.69
N VAL A 283 6.19 2.27 -18.17
CA VAL A 283 5.54 3.38 -18.90
C VAL A 283 6.31 3.68 -20.19
N THR A 284 7.62 3.76 -20.11
CA THR A 284 8.46 4.04 -21.29
C THR A 284 8.34 2.95 -22.35
N GLU A 285 8.40 1.68 -21.98
CA GLU A 285 8.27 0.57 -22.92
C GLU A 285 6.91 0.51 -23.61
N ARG A 286 5.82 0.82 -22.88
CA ARG A 286 4.43 0.66 -23.39
C ARG A 286 3.87 1.91 -24.02
N CYS A 287 4.38 3.08 -23.63
CA CYS A 287 3.83 4.36 -24.04
C CYS A 287 4.84 5.25 -24.78
N PHE A 288 6.00 4.73 -25.19
CA PHE A 288 7.10 5.51 -25.81
C PHE A 288 6.62 6.49 -26.88
N HIS A 289 5.77 6.03 -27.79
CA HIS A 289 5.26 6.88 -28.90
C HIS A 289 4.17 7.91 -28.47
N HIS A 290 3.79 7.91 -27.20
CA HIS A 290 2.84 8.86 -26.64
C HIS A 290 3.48 9.81 -25.63
N LEU A 291 4.73 9.54 -25.25
CA LEU A 291 5.47 10.40 -24.34
C LEU A 291 6.01 11.62 -25.06
N GLU A 292 5.72 12.79 -24.50
CA GLU A 292 6.22 14.10 -24.96
C GLU A 292 7.46 14.55 -24.15
N ALA A 293 7.73 13.88 -23.01
CA ALA A 293 8.86 14.16 -22.14
C ALA A 293 9.31 12.87 -21.43
N PRO A 294 10.52 12.83 -20.84
CA PRO A 294 10.95 11.72 -20.00
C PRO A 294 10.02 11.52 -18.80
N VAL A 295 9.83 10.27 -18.37
CA VAL A 295 9.12 9.98 -17.11
C VAL A 295 10.02 10.40 -15.94
N LEU A 296 9.59 11.40 -15.18
CA LEU A 296 10.32 11.88 -13.99
C LEU A 296 9.88 11.15 -12.73
N ARG A 297 10.71 11.21 -11.69
CA ARG A 297 10.45 10.59 -10.40
C ARG A 297 10.66 11.61 -9.27
N VAL A 298 9.71 11.68 -8.34
CA VAL A 298 9.83 12.40 -7.07
C VAL A 298 9.75 11.35 -5.98
N ALA A 299 10.87 11.07 -5.35
CA ALA A 299 11.04 9.97 -4.40
C ALA A 299 11.67 10.48 -3.10
N GLY A 300 11.71 9.64 -2.07
CA GLY A 300 12.61 9.83 -0.94
C GLY A 300 14.07 9.94 -1.42
N PHE A 301 14.92 10.57 -0.63
CA PHE A 301 16.34 10.62 -0.94
C PHE A 301 17.01 9.26 -0.70
N ASP A 302 18.10 8.99 -1.42
CA ASP A 302 18.89 7.74 -1.30
C ASP A 302 19.79 7.76 -0.05
N ILE A 303 19.14 7.85 1.10
CA ILE A 303 19.77 7.89 2.44
C ILE A 303 18.94 7.02 3.41
N PRO A 304 19.50 6.54 4.52
CA PRO A 304 18.71 6.02 5.63
C PRO A 304 17.65 7.04 6.06
N TYR A 305 16.51 6.57 6.56
CA TYR A 305 15.43 7.49 6.93
C TYR A 305 15.91 8.52 7.96
N PRO A 306 15.71 9.82 7.74
CA PRO A 306 16.31 10.87 8.55
C PRO A 306 15.59 11.04 9.90
N PRO A 307 16.23 11.71 10.89
CA PRO A 307 15.57 12.09 12.14
C PRO A 307 14.30 12.91 11.90
N PRO A 308 13.32 12.90 12.84
CA PRO A 308 12.03 13.54 12.67
C PRO A 308 12.07 15.02 12.24
N MET A 309 13.06 15.77 12.70
CA MET A 309 13.20 17.20 12.34
C MET A 309 13.52 17.42 10.85
N LEU A 310 14.02 16.41 10.14
CA LEU A 310 14.36 16.45 8.71
C LEU A 310 13.36 15.68 7.83
N GLU A 311 12.43 14.97 8.44
CA GLU A 311 11.46 14.09 7.77
C GLU A 311 10.72 14.82 6.63
N ARG A 312 10.23 16.03 6.87
CA ARG A 312 9.51 16.83 5.86
C ARG A 312 10.34 17.17 4.61
N HIS A 313 11.66 17.18 4.73
CA HIS A 313 12.55 17.44 3.58
C HIS A 313 12.83 16.16 2.79
N HIS A 314 12.79 15.00 3.45
CA HIS A 314 12.99 13.71 2.84
C HIS A 314 11.77 13.25 2.04
N LEU A 315 10.59 13.40 2.62
CA LEU A 315 9.35 12.99 1.99
C LEU A 315 9.04 13.84 0.75
N PRO A 316 8.41 13.25 -0.29
CA PRO A 316 7.85 14.02 -1.40
C PRO A 316 6.90 15.10 -0.89
N GLY A 317 7.11 16.33 -1.34
CA GLY A 317 6.27 17.49 -1.02
C GLY A 317 5.69 18.12 -2.29
N VAL A 318 4.70 19.00 -2.11
CA VAL A 318 4.03 19.71 -3.21
C VAL A 318 5.04 20.43 -4.10
N ASP A 319 5.96 21.20 -3.52
CA ASP A 319 6.97 21.96 -4.28
C ASP A 319 7.82 21.06 -5.16
N ARG A 320 8.31 19.93 -4.64
CA ARG A 320 9.12 18.96 -5.41
C ARG A 320 8.33 18.33 -6.57
N ILE A 321 7.03 18.11 -6.38
CA ILE A 321 6.13 17.59 -7.42
C ILE A 321 5.93 18.65 -8.50
N LEU A 322 5.63 19.90 -8.11
CA LEU A 322 5.43 21.00 -9.05
C LEU A 322 6.70 21.33 -9.82
N ASP A 323 7.88 21.31 -9.20
CA ASP A 323 9.17 21.45 -9.88
C ASP A 323 9.39 20.35 -10.95
N ALA A 324 9.00 19.10 -10.62
CA ALA A 324 9.09 18.02 -11.60
C ALA A 324 8.10 18.23 -12.76
N VAL A 325 6.86 18.66 -12.45
CA VAL A 325 5.86 18.98 -13.49
C VAL A 325 6.33 20.14 -14.37
N ALA A 326 6.88 21.21 -13.80
CA ALA A 326 7.43 22.33 -14.55
C ALA A 326 8.53 21.89 -15.55
N ARG A 327 9.41 20.99 -15.11
CA ARG A 327 10.45 20.40 -15.97
C ARG A 327 9.91 19.56 -17.13
N LEU A 328 8.65 19.10 -17.06
CA LEU A 328 7.99 18.40 -18.18
C LEU A 328 7.34 19.36 -19.18
N GLN A 329 7.17 20.63 -18.82
CA GLN A 329 6.54 21.64 -19.67
C GLN A 329 7.60 22.35 -20.53
N TRP A 330 8.43 21.59 -21.28
CA TRP A 330 9.43 22.18 -22.19
C TRP A 330 8.76 23.16 -23.15
N GLU A 331 8.84 24.44 -22.85
CA GLU A 331 8.80 25.42 -23.91
C GLU A 331 10.19 25.39 -24.53
N ALA A 332 10.27 25.12 -25.82
CA ALA A 332 11.50 25.31 -26.57
C ALA A 332 11.91 26.77 -26.35
N GLU A 333 12.99 27.00 -25.59
CA GLU A 333 13.64 28.30 -25.61
C GLU A 333 14.01 28.56 -27.07
N GLY A 334 13.25 29.47 -27.69
CA GLY A 334 13.41 29.88 -29.06
C GLY A 334 14.70 30.65 -29.27
#